data_51b7455e430a07f7ac1b83106fa1f7ea
#
_entry.id   51b7455e430a07f7ac1b83106fa1f7ea
#
_cell.length_a   1.000
_cell.length_b   1.000
_cell.length_c   1.000
_cell.angle_alpha   90.00
_cell.angle_beta   90.00
_cell.angle_gamma   90.00
#
_symmetry.space_group_name_H-M   'P 1'
#
loop_
_entity.id
_entity.type
_entity.pdbx_description
1 polymer ?
#
loop_
_entity_poly.entity_id
_entity_poly.type
_entity_poly.pdbx_seq_one_letter_code
_entity_poly.pdbx_strand_id
1 'polypeptide(L)'
;WGHHPMPDGTVTRYEDDVRWTGVLQECLKGEFRVIEEGLCGRTVMFDDPVAPDRNGRTFLNCCLQSHQPLDLVVLMLGTNDIRHIFTPSVMEIGLGMQTLVKMARNPEIFGENYVPKVLVITPAPVRKEIHTSDFYGMYDEESVRKSELLDQEYHRALKDMKEVYFLNAGEIAEVSKRDCIHFTEEGHAALGKAVAEKVRELFQ
;
A
#
# COMPACT_ATOMS: atom_id res chain seq x y z
N TRP A 1 6.38 -2.30 3.61
CA TRP A 1 7.54 -3.05 4.12
C TRP A 1 8.58 -2.16 4.79
N GLY A 2 8.90 -0.99 4.36
CA GLY A 2 9.93 -0.11 4.95
C GLY A 2 11.32 -0.36 4.35
N HIS A 3 11.46 -0.12 3.06
CA HIS A 3 12.73 -0.22 2.33
C HIS A 3 13.71 0.87 2.80
N HIS A 4 14.86 0.46 3.32
CA HIS A 4 15.90 1.34 3.81
C HIS A 4 17.19 1.16 2.99
N PRO A 5 17.50 2.07 2.07
CA PRO A 5 18.72 2.01 1.28
C PRO A 5 19.92 2.47 2.12
N MET A 6 20.91 1.59 2.31
CA MET A 6 22.12 1.88 3.06
C MET A 6 23.16 2.61 2.21
N PRO A 7 24.09 3.39 2.82
CA PRO A 7 25.14 4.12 2.11
C PRO A 7 26.06 3.23 1.25
N ASP A 8 26.27 1.98 1.64
CA ASP A 8 27.08 1.00 0.92
C ASP A 8 26.39 0.34 -0.27
N GLY A 9 25.14 0.74 -0.57
CA GLY A 9 24.33 0.19 -1.65
C GLY A 9 23.53 -1.05 -1.27
N THR A 10 23.67 -1.57 -0.05
CA THR A 10 22.81 -2.63 0.45
C THR A 10 21.43 -2.10 0.84
N VAL A 11 20.46 -2.98 0.98
CA VAL A 11 19.11 -2.66 1.40
C VAL A 11 18.78 -3.41 2.67
N THR A 12 18.28 -2.69 3.65
CA THR A 12 17.74 -3.25 4.89
C THR A 12 16.25 -2.88 5.01
N ARG A 13 15.64 -3.26 6.10
CA ARG A 13 14.31 -2.81 6.48
C ARG A 13 14.46 -1.77 7.59
N TYR A 14 13.73 -0.65 7.50
CA TYR A 14 13.65 0.29 8.62
C TYR A 14 13.18 -0.42 9.90
N GLU A 15 13.68 0.06 11.04
CA GLU A 15 13.26 -0.42 12.36
C GLU A 15 11.75 -0.24 12.56
N ASP A 16 11.18 -0.99 13.50
CA ASP A 16 9.73 -1.05 13.70
C ASP A 16 9.12 0.30 14.02
N ASP A 17 9.79 1.12 14.81
CA ASP A 17 9.34 2.45 15.23
C ASP A 17 9.50 3.53 14.15
N VAL A 18 10.31 3.28 13.11
CA VAL A 18 10.52 4.18 11.96
C VAL A 18 9.47 3.94 10.88
N ARG A 19 9.05 2.70 10.66
CA ARG A 19 8.05 2.38 9.64
C ARG A 19 6.71 3.06 9.95
N TRP A 20 5.99 3.50 8.92
CA TRP A 20 4.71 4.16 9.10
C TRP A 20 3.70 3.34 9.91
N THR A 21 3.76 2.02 9.84
CA THR A 21 2.92 1.10 10.61
C THR A 21 3.29 1.07 12.09
N GLY A 22 4.56 1.17 12.44
CA GLY A 22 4.99 1.30 13.83
C GLY A 22 4.67 2.68 14.41
N VAL A 23 4.89 3.74 13.61
CA VAL A 23 4.43 5.11 13.98
C VAL A 23 2.91 5.13 14.20
N LEU A 24 2.14 4.48 13.32
CA LEU A 24 0.69 4.31 13.46
C LEU A 24 0.35 3.61 14.77
N GLN A 25 1.02 2.49 15.08
CA GLN A 25 0.79 1.74 16.32
C GLN A 25 1.05 2.61 17.56
N GLU A 26 2.11 3.38 17.56
CA GLU A 26 2.41 4.28 18.70
C GLU A 26 1.36 5.40 18.82
N CYS A 27 0.93 5.97 17.69
CA CYS A 27 -0.14 6.98 17.68
C CYS A 27 -1.48 6.44 18.18
N LEU A 28 -1.80 5.17 17.91
CA LEU A 28 -3.06 4.50 18.30
C LEU A 28 -2.92 3.64 19.56
N LYS A 29 -1.84 3.78 20.32
CA LYS A 29 -1.57 2.98 21.51
C LYS A 29 -2.70 3.07 22.53
N GLY A 30 -3.21 1.92 22.93
CA GLY A 30 -4.36 1.80 23.86
C GLY A 30 -5.72 1.93 23.19
N GLU A 31 -5.80 2.32 21.93
CA GLU A 31 -7.03 2.42 21.14
C GLU A 31 -7.18 1.23 20.18
N PHE A 32 -6.13 0.96 19.40
CA PHE A 32 -6.10 -0.09 18.38
C PHE A 32 -4.80 -0.88 18.40
N ARG A 33 -4.87 -2.12 17.93
CA ARG A 33 -3.72 -2.96 17.62
C ARG A 33 -3.48 -2.96 16.11
N VAL A 34 -2.27 -2.60 15.68
CA VAL A 34 -1.85 -2.67 14.28
C VAL A 34 -1.17 -4.02 14.00
N ILE A 35 -1.58 -4.67 12.93
CA ILE A 35 -0.97 -5.92 12.43
C ILE A 35 -0.29 -5.59 11.09
N GLU A 36 1.02 -5.75 11.05
CA GLU A 36 1.80 -5.49 9.84
C GLU A 36 1.87 -6.73 8.96
N GLU A 37 1.46 -6.58 7.70
CA GLU A 37 1.55 -7.62 6.69
C GLU A 37 2.24 -7.14 5.40
N GLY A 38 3.07 -6.11 5.52
CA GLY A 38 3.84 -5.56 4.41
C GLY A 38 4.93 -6.49 3.91
N LEU A 39 4.96 -6.78 2.60
CA LEU A 39 5.99 -7.56 1.93
C LEU A 39 6.62 -6.73 0.80
N CYS A 40 7.96 -6.70 0.74
CA CYS A 40 8.69 -6.04 -0.34
C CYS A 40 8.31 -6.64 -1.70
N GLY A 41 8.03 -5.80 -2.69
CA GLY A 41 7.67 -6.25 -4.04
C GLY A 41 6.23 -6.75 -4.19
N ARG A 42 5.37 -6.63 -3.16
CA ARG A 42 3.98 -7.10 -3.26
C ARG A 42 3.20 -6.32 -4.30
N THR A 43 2.57 -7.04 -5.22
CA THR A 43 1.64 -6.53 -6.23
C THR A 43 0.19 -6.62 -5.74
N VAL A 44 -0.71 -5.95 -6.43
CA VAL A 44 -2.17 -6.12 -6.23
C VAL A 44 -2.60 -7.54 -6.59
N MET A 45 -2.28 -8.00 -7.82
CA MET A 45 -2.76 -9.30 -8.29
C MET A 45 -1.85 -10.01 -9.32
N PHE A 46 -0.64 -9.55 -9.54
CA PHE A 46 0.28 -10.14 -10.51
C PHE A 46 1.28 -11.07 -9.83
N ASP A 47 1.51 -12.24 -10.41
CA ASP A 47 2.59 -13.11 -10.01
C ASP A 47 3.93 -12.56 -10.56
N ASP A 48 4.90 -12.37 -9.68
CA ASP A 48 6.22 -11.87 -10.08
C ASP A 48 7.04 -13.06 -10.62
N PRO A 49 7.49 -13.02 -11.90
CA PRO A 49 8.22 -14.13 -12.49
C PRO A 49 9.63 -14.34 -11.91
N VAL A 50 10.16 -13.35 -11.18
CA VAL A 50 11.52 -13.42 -10.60
C VAL A 50 11.51 -13.48 -9.08
N ALA A 51 10.38 -13.17 -8.43
CA ALA A 51 10.24 -13.22 -6.98
C ALA A 51 8.91 -13.87 -6.60
N PRO A 52 8.89 -15.11 -6.11
CA PRO A 52 7.67 -15.82 -5.77
C PRO A 52 6.92 -15.14 -4.61
N ASP A 53 5.64 -15.48 -4.47
CA ASP A 53 4.77 -15.10 -3.36
C ASP A 53 4.53 -13.58 -3.21
N ARG A 54 4.64 -12.83 -4.32
CA ARG A 54 4.41 -11.38 -4.33
C ARG A 54 2.96 -10.99 -4.66
N ASN A 55 2.13 -11.93 -5.10
CA ASN A 55 0.74 -11.68 -5.44
C ASN A 55 -0.12 -11.43 -4.20
N GLY A 56 -0.57 -10.18 -4.01
CA GLY A 56 -1.40 -9.80 -2.87
C GLY A 56 -2.73 -10.54 -2.83
N ARG A 57 -3.32 -10.82 -3.98
CA ARG A 57 -4.60 -11.54 -4.09
C ARG A 57 -4.51 -12.97 -3.54
N THR A 58 -3.43 -13.68 -3.81
CA THR A 58 -3.29 -15.08 -3.33
C THR A 58 -3.05 -15.16 -1.83
N PHE A 59 -2.40 -14.15 -1.25
CA PHE A 59 -2.10 -14.09 0.18
C PHE A 59 -3.28 -13.59 1.02
N LEU A 60 -4.09 -12.66 0.51
CA LEU A 60 -5.03 -11.86 1.31
C LEU A 60 -6.04 -12.70 2.10
N ASN A 61 -6.66 -13.72 1.50
CA ASN A 61 -7.66 -14.53 2.19
C ASN A 61 -7.08 -15.27 3.39
N CYS A 62 -5.90 -15.84 3.27
CA CYS A 62 -5.22 -16.50 4.39
C CYS A 62 -4.91 -15.49 5.51
N CYS A 63 -4.39 -14.34 5.14
CA CYS A 63 -4.09 -13.25 6.05
C CYS A 63 -5.34 -12.79 6.85
N LEU A 64 -6.44 -12.50 6.15
CA LEU A 64 -7.68 -12.04 6.77
C LEU A 64 -8.23 -13.06 7.77
N GLN A 65 -8.28 -14.34 7.39
CA GLN A 65 -8.80 -15.41 8.24
C GLN A 65 -7.92 -15.66 9.47
N SER A 66 -6.60 -15.49 9.34
CA SER A 66 -5.66 -15.70 10.45
C SER A 66 -5.69 -14.58 11.49
N HIS A 67 -6.12 -13.38 11.09
CA HIS A 67 -6.06 -12.18 11.95
C HIS A 67 -7.42 -11.68 12.44
N GLN A 68 -8.52 -12.32 12.02
CA GLN A 68 -9.84 -11.90 12.50
C GLN A 68 -10.00 -12.09 14.03
N PRO A 69 -10.79 -11.24 14.70
CA PRO A 69 -11.62 -10.17 14.13
C PRO A 69 -10.80 -8.93 13.73
N LEU A 70 -11.20 -8.26 12.66
CA LEU A 70 -10.55 -7.05 12.13
C LEU A 70 -11.56 -5.91 12.00
N ASP A 71 -11.28 -4.75 12.59
CA ASP A 71 -12.12 -3.55 12.48
C ASP A 71 -11.86 -2.81 11.15
N LEU A 72 -10.59 -2.81 10.72
CA LEU A 72 -10.13 -2.11 9.51
C LEU A 72 -9.10 -2.95 8.76
N VAL A 73 -9.23 -3.01 7.45
CA VAL A 73 -8.17 -3.50 6.54
C VAL A 73 -7.58 -2.32 5.78
N VAL A 74 -6.28 -2.12 5.86
CA VAL A 74 -5.57 -1.07 5.12
C VAL A 74 -4.84 -1.69 3.93
N LEU A 75 -5.14 -1.22 2.72
CA LEU A 75 -4.53 -1.67 1.47
C LEU A 75 -3.72 -0.52 0.85
N MET A 76 -2.39 -0.65 0.83
CA MET A 76 -1.48 0.28 0.13
C MET A 76 -0.63 -0.52 -0.84
N LEU A 77 -1.10 -0.67 -2.06
CA LEU A 77 -0.50 -1.43 -3.15
C LEU A 77 -0.65 -0.66 -4.47
N GLY A 78 0.08 -1.08 -5.50
CA GLY A 78 0.05 -0.51 -6.85
C GLY A 78 1.43 -0.10 -7.37
N THR A 79 2.35 0.32 -6.51
CA THR A 79 3.71 0.70 -6.92
C THR A 79 4.43 -0.43 -7.64
N ASN A 80 4.32 -1.67 -7.15
CA ASN A 80 5.00 -2.79 -7.77
C ASN A 80 4.33 -3.27 -9.06
N ASP A 81 3.04 -3.00 -9.21
CA ASP A 81 2.26 -3.36 -10.39
C ASP A 81 2.65 -2.54 -11.62
N ILE A 82 3.11 -1.30 -11.42
CA ILE A 82 3.54 -0.42 -12.52
C ILE A 82 4.97 -0.69 -13.00
N ARG A 83 5.67 -1.69 -12.45
CA ARG A 83 6.96 -2.14 -12.95
C ARG A 83 6.86 -2.55 -14.41
N HIS A 84 7.89 -2.25 -15.18
CA HIS A 84 7.95 -2.54 -16.61
C HIS A 84 7.65 -4.02 -16.95
N ILE A 85 8.05 -4.95 -16.09
CA ILE A 85 7.86 -6.40 -16.30
C ILE A 85 6.38 -6.83 -16.38
N PHE A 86 5.45 -6.08 -15.75
CA PHE A 86 4.03 -6.46 -15.72
C PHE A 86 3.21 -5.77 -16.82
N THR A 87 3.58 -4.58 -17.23
CA THR A 87 2.93 -3.78 -18.29
C THR A 87 1.39 -3.60 -18.21
N PRO A 88 0.72 -3.64 -17.04
CA PRO A 88 -0.72 -3.43 -16.99
C PRO A 88 -1.10 -2.00 -17.33
N SER A 89 -2.33 -1.81 -17.75
CA SER A 89 -2.96 -0.49 -17.71
C SER A 89 -3.29 -0.09 -16.27
N VAL A 90 -3.41 1.21 -16.01
CA VAL A 90 -3.84 1.72 -14.69
C VAL A 90 -5.24 1.18 -14.34
N MET A 91 -6.11 1.02 -15.33
CA MET A 91 -7.44 0.44 -15.16
C MET A 91 -7.38 -1.01 -14.65
N GLU A 92 -6.47 -1.84 -15.15
CA GLU A 92 -6.31 -3.22 -14.67
C GLU A 92 -5.83 -3.26 -13.23
N ILE A 93 -4.93 -2.34 -12.82
CA ILE A 93 -4.51 -2.19 -11.42
C ILE A 93 -5.71 -1.79 -10.55
N GLY A 94 -6.54 -0.84 -11.00
CA GLY A 94 -7.76 -0.45 -10.31
C GLY A 94 -8.78 -1.58 -10.13
N LEU A 95 -8.97 -2.41 -11.16
CA LEU A 95 -9.82 -3.61 -11.09
C LEU A 95 -9.24 -4.67 -10.13
N GLY A 96 -7.93 -4.79 -10.09
CA GLY A 96 -7.24 -5.62 -9.11
C GLY A 96 -7.49 -5.13 -7.68
N MET A 97 -7.33 -3.83 -7.43
CA MET A 97 -7.64 -3.23 -6.12
C MET A 97 -9.11 -3.44 -5.75
N GLN A 98 -10.04 -3.28 -6.69
CA GLN A 98 -11.46 -3.59 -6.47
C GLN A 98 -11.66 -5.05 -6.03
N THR A 99 -10.92 -5.97 -6.62
CA THR A 99 -10.95 -7.38 -6.24
C THR A 99 -10.47 -7.59 -4.80
N LEU A 100 -9.35 -6.98 -4.41
CA LEU A 100 -8.84 -7.05 -3.03
C LEU A 100 -9.83 -6.47 -2.02
N VAL A 101 -10.46 -5.34 -2.34
CA VAL A 101 -11.49 -4.73 -1.49
C VAL A 101 -12.72 -5.64 -1.34
N LYS A 102 -13.17 -6.28 -2.42
CA LYS A 102 -14.25 -7.28 -2.34
C LYS A 102 -13.87 -8.47 -1.45
N MET A 103 -12.64 -8.94 -1.53
CA MET A 103 -12.14 -10.01 -0.65
C MET A 103 -12.08 -9.55 0.81
N ALA A 104 -11.56 -8.36 1.07
CA ALA A 104 -11.48 -7.79 2.42
C ALA A 104 -12.84 -7.52 3.05
N ARG A 105 -13.89 -7.43 2.24
CA ARG A 105 -15.27 -7.21 2.68
C ARG A 105 -16.19 -8.40 2.43
N ASN A 106 -15.64 -9.58 2.24
CA ASN A 106 -16.44 -10.78 1.99
C ASN A 106 -17.10 -11.28 3.28
N PRO A 107 -18.46 -11.24 3.40
CA PRO A 107 -19.16 -11.72 4.59
C PRO A 107 -19.00 -13.23 4.83
N GLU A 108 -18.64 -14.01 3.81
CA GLU A 108 -18.34 -15.44 3.99
C GLU A 108 -17.08 -15.66 4.84
N ILE A 109 -16.16 -14.70 4.90
CA ILE A 109 -14.95 -14.75 5.75
C ILE A 109 -15.26 -14.30 7.16
N PHE A 110 -16.02 -13.21 7.32
CA PHE A 110 -16.19 -12.52 8.60
C PHE A 110 -17.55 -12.80 9.28
N GLY A 111 -18.50 -13.40 8.57
CA GLY A 111 -19.90 -13.51 9.00
C GLY A 111 -20.74 -12.29 8.59
N GLU A 112 -22.05 -12.47 8.52
CA GLU A 112 -22.98 -11.46 7.97
C GLU A 112 -23.02 -10.14 8.77
N ASN A 113 -22.72 -10.21 10.07
CA ASN A 113 -22.84 -9.06 10.98
C ASN A 113 -21.51 -8.34 11.25
N TYR A 114 -20.41 -8.80 10.70
CA TYR A 114 -19.11 -8.25 10.98
C TYR A 114 -18.20 -8.27 9.75
N VAL A 115 -18.19 -7.15 9.02
CA VAL A 115 -17.33 -6.96 7.86
C VAL A 115 -16.49 -5.71 8.10
N PRO A 116 -15.15 -5.80 8.05
CA PRO A 116 -14.29 -4.66 8.36
C PRO A 116 -14.48 -3.51 7.39
N LYS A 117 -14.24 -2.29 7.85
CA LYS A 117 -14.02 -1.14 6.97
C LYS A 117 -12.75 -1.36 6.15
N VAL A 118 -12.63 -0.69 5.01
CA VAL A 118 -11.41 -0.75 4.20
C VAL A 118 -10.90 0.67 3.95
N LEU A 119 -9.62 0.89 4.24
CA LEU A 119 -8.91 2.10 3.86
C LEU A 119 -7.95 1.76 2.72
N VAL A 120 -8.19 2.34 1.56
CA VAL A 120 -7.27 2.26 0.42
C VAL A 120 -6.35 3.47 0.46
N ILE A 121 -5.05 3.22 0.58
CA ILE A 121 -4.03 4.26 0.51
C ILE A 121 -3.41 4.20 -0.88
N THR A 122 -3.60 5.25 -1.67
CA THR A 122 -2.89 5.40 -2.93
C THR A 122 -1.40 5.62 -2.64
N PRO A 123 -0.49 4.79 -3.17
CA PRO A 123 0.94 5.00 -3.01
C PRO A 123 1.38 6.37 -3.54
N ALA A 124 2.43 6.93 -2.97
CA ALA A 124 3.03 8.13 -3.53
C ALA A 124 3.54 7.87 -4.95
N PRO A 125 3.42 8.84 -5.87
CA PRO A 125 3.90 8.69 -7.23
C PRO A 125 5.41 8.44 -7.30
N VAL A 126 5.83 7.66 -8.28
CA VAL A 126 7.24 7.54 -8.67
C VAL A 126 7.75 8.91 -9.10
N ARG A 127 8.90 9.32 -8.59
CA ARG A 127 9.46 10.65 -8.92
C ARG A 127 9.89 10.72 -10.38
N LYS A 128 9.77 11.92 -10.95
CA LYS A 128 10.14 12.20 -12.36
C LYS A 128 11.63 11.99 -12.64
N GLU A 129 12.45 12.04 -11.59
CA GLU A 129 13.89 11.80 -11.67
C GLU A 129 14.26 10.31 -11.69
N ILE A 130 13.32 9.40 -11.91
CA ILE A 130 13.53 7.94 -11.89
C ILE A 130 14.71 7.49 -12.77
N HIS A 131 15.00 8.22 -13.87
CA HIS A 131 16.13 7.94 -14.74
C HIS A 131 17.51 8.09 -14.05
N THR A 132 17.56 8.71 -12.86
CA THR A 132 18.78 8.82 -12.05
C THR A 132 18.88 7.78 -10.95
N SER A 133 17.86 6.96 -10.79
CA SER A 133 17.73 5.95 -9.74
C SER A 133 18.33 4.60 -10.14
N ASP A 134 18.80 3.83 -9.14
CA ASP A 134 19.24 2.44 -9.32
C ASP A 134 18.07 1.52 -9.78
N PHE A 135 16.83 1.97 -9.67
CA PHE A 135 15.64 1.26 -10.13
C PHE A 135 15.24 1.61 -11.59
N TYR A 136 16.01 2.47 -12.28
CA TYR A 136 15.75 2.73 -13.68
C TYR A 136 15.87 1.45 -14.52
N GLY A 137 14.92 1.22 -15.43
CA GLY A 137 14.77 -0.03 -16.18
C GLY A 137 13.83 -1.05 -15.51
N MET A 138 13.69 -1.01 -14.19
CA MET A 138 12.58 -1.67 -13.51
C MET A 138 11.34 -0.77 -13.49
N TYR A 139 11.57 0.52 -13.31
CA TYR A 139 10.62 1.62 -13.45
C TYR A 139 11.16 2.61 -14.48
N ASP A 140 10.27 3.28 -15.19
CA ASP A 140 10.56 4.20 -16.27
C ASP A 140 9.60 5.41 -16.27
N GLU A 141 9.63 6.23 -17.28
CA GLU A 141 8.75 7.39 -17.43
C GLU A 141 7.27 6.99 -17.54
N GLU A 142 6.98 5.82 -18.09
CA GLU A 142 5.62 5.28 -18.12
C GLU A 142 5.15 4.88 -16.72
N SER A 143 6.05 4.38 -15.87
CA SER A 143 5.79 4.11 -14.46
C SER A 143 5.46 5.41 -13.71
N VAL A 144 6.17 6.50 -13.96
CA VAL A 144 5.84 7.83 -13.43
C VAL A 144 4.42 8.21 -13.81
N ARG A 145 4.11 8.20 -15.10
CA ARG A 145 2.77 8.55 -15.61
C ARG A 145 1.67 7.68 -15.01
N LYS A 146 1.87 6.38 -14.91
CA LYS A 146 0.90 5.46 -14.33
C LYS A 146 0.69 5.74 -12.84
N SER A 147 1.77 5.98 -12.09
CA SER A 147 1.67 6.25 -10.64
C SER A 147 0.88 7.53 -10.32
N GLU A 148 1.00 8.57 -11.16
CA GLU A 148 0.24 9.82 -11.03
C GLU A 148 -1.28 9.60 -11.26
N LEU A 149 -1.69 8.55 -11.95
CA LEU A 149 -3.09 8.25 -12.28
C LEU A 149 -3.76 7.26 -11.30
N LEU A 150 -3.00 6.62 -10.42
CA LEU A 150 -3.55 5.58 -9.52
C LEU A 150 -4.65 6.10 -8.61
N ASP A 151 -4.52 7.30 -8.09
CA ASP A 151 -5.51 7.87 -7.16
C ASP A 151 -6.87 8.03 -7.84
N GLN A 152 -6.90 8.68 -8.98
CA GLN A 152 -8.12 8.84 -9.76
C GLN A 152 -8.72 7.48 -10.15
N GLU A 153 -7.89 6.53 -10.49
CA GLU A 153 -8.34 5.20 -10.90
C GLU A 153 -8.92 4.40 -9.72
N TYR A 154 -8.33 4.47 -8.53
CA TYR A 154 -8.89 3.81 -7.35
C TYR A 154 -10.23 4.41 -6.97
N HIS A 155 -10.37 5.72 -6.98
CA HIS A 155 -11.66 6.38 -6.77
C HIS A 155 -12.70 5.95 -7.82
N ARG A 156 -12.31 5.84 -9.10
CA ARG A 156 -13.20 5.37 -10.18
C ARG A 156 -13.62 3.91 -9.98
N ALA A 157 -12.69 3.02 -9.68
CA ALA A 157 -12.93 1.59 -9.58
C ALA A 157 -13.77 1.21 -8.35
N LEU A 158 -13.70 1.99 -7.28
CA LEU A 158 -14.31 1.71 -5.99
C LEU A 158 -15.50 2.61 -5.66
N LYS A 159 -15.93 3.50 -6.56
CA LYS A 159 -16.94 4.53 -6.34
C LYS A 159 -18.29 4.04 -5.78
N ASP A 160 -18.68 2.82 -6.12
CA ASP A 160 -19.96 2.22 -5.72
C ASP A 160 -19.84 1.28 -4.51
N MET A 161 -18.66 1.18 -3.91
CA MET A 161 -18.41 0.33 -2.76
C MET A 161 -18.62 1.09 -1.46
N LYS A 162 -19.38 0.49 -0.55
CA LYS A 162 -19.67 1.07 0.77
C LYS A 162 -18.54 0.78 1.75
N GLU A 163 -18.38 1.62 2.79
CA GLU A 163 -17.39 1.45 3.86
C GLU A 163 -15.94 1.30 3.30
N VAL A 164 -15.67 1.96 2.19
CA VAL A 164 -14.35 2.09 1.57
C VAL A 164 -13.94 3.54 1.62
N TYR A 165 -12.78 3.79 2.19
CA TYR A 165 -12.24 5.11 2.46
C TYR A 165 -10.90 5.26 1.76
N PHE A 166 -10.46 6.50 1.55
CA PHE A 166 -9.28 6.80 0.75
C PHE A 166 -8.32 7.72 1.49
N LEU A 167 -7.04 7.54 1.21
CA LEU A 167 -5.95 8.42 1.61
C LEU A 167 -4.92 8.45 0.47
N ASN A 168 -4.41 9.61 0.10
CA ASN A 168 -3.37 9.73 -0.92
C ASN A 168 -2.02 9.97 -0.25
N ALA A 169 -1.14 8.97 -0.25
CA ALA A 169 0.19 9.10 0.34
C ALA A 169 1.07 10.11 -0.39
N GLY A 170 0.80 10.38 -1.66
CA GLY A 170 1.54 11.38 -2.45
C GLY A 170 1.33 12.83 -1.97
N GLU A 171 0.24 13.10 -1.23
CA GLU A 171 -0.04 14.41 -0.64
C GLU A 171 0.57 14.57 0.77
N ILE A 172 1.09 13.47 1.36
CA ILE A 172 1.46 13.40 2.77
C ILE A 172 2.93 13.08 2.97
N ALA A 173 3.44 12.11 2.22
CA ALA A 173 4.72 11.47 2.52
C ALA A 173 5.76 11.74 1.44
N GLU A 174 6.95 12.17 1.87
CA GLU A 174 8.07 12.40 0.96
C GLU A 174 8.67 11.07 0.49
N VAL A 175 8.89 10.97 -0.82
CA VAL A 175 9.60 9.89 -1.48
C VAL A 175 11.08 10.24 -1.61
N SER A 176 11.95 9.29 -1.33
CA SER A 176 13.40 9.41 -1.44
C SER A 176 13.83 9.92 -2.82
N LYS A 177 14.75 10.89 -2.84
CA LYS A 177 15.38 11.36 -4.08
C LYS A 177 16.39 10.36 -4.62
N ARG A 178 16.87 9.44 -3.78
CA ARG A 178 17.86 8.45 -4.15
C ARG A 178 17.28 7.35 -5.04
N ASP A 179 16.17 6.77 -4.62
CA ASP A 179 15.53 5.66 -5.34
C ASP A 179 14.25 6.04 -6.08
N CYS A 180 13.71 7.21 -5.81
CA CYS A 180 12.53 7.78 -6.46
C CYS A 180 11.21 7.03 -6.21
N ILE A 181 11.16 6.08 -5.27
CA ILE A 181 10.05 5.16 -5.08
C ILE A 181 9.66 5.03 -3.62
N HIS A 182 10.62 4.82 -2.71
CA HIS A 182 10.33 4.51 -1.32
C HIS A 182 10.31 5.77 -0.44
N PHE A 183 9.55 5.71 0.64
CA PHE A 183 9.45 6.84 1.59
C PHE A 183 10.78 7.07 2.32
N THR A 184 11.05 8.35 2.64
CA THR A 184 12.06 8.72 3.63
C THR A 184 11.57 8.39 5.04
N GLU A 185 12.42 8.52 6.06
CA GLU A 185 12.01 8.38 7.47
C GLU A 185 10.91 9.39 7.82
N GLU A 186 11.06 10.65 7.36
CA GLU A 186 10.06 11.70 7.54
C GLU A 186 8.76 11.35 6.82
N GLY A 187 8.85 10.77 5.61
CA GLY A 187 7.71 10.28 4.86
C GLY A 187 6.96 9.17 5.59
N HIS A 188 7.68 8.22 6.17
CA HIS A 188 7.09 7.19 7.03
C HIS A 188 6.41 7.81 8.26
N ALA A 189 7.06 8.74 8.95
CA ALA A 189 6.49 9.41 10.13
C ALA A 189 5.23 10.21 9.78
N ALA A 190 5.23 10.94 8.67
CA ALA A 190 4.09 11.72 8.21
C ALA A 190 2.90 10.81 7.86
N LEU A 191 3.14 9.74 7.09
CA LEU A 191 2.09 8.79 6.72
C LEU A 191 1.49 8.10 7.94
N GLY A 192 2.31 7.62 8.88
CA GLY A 192 1.82 6.95 10.09
C GLY A 192 0.88 7.82 10.91
N LYS A 193 1.21 9.11 11.08
CA LYS A 193 0.36 10.09 11.77
C LYS A 193 -0.94 10.35 11.02
N ALA A 194 -0.89 10.58 9.71
CA ALA A 194 -2.07 10.84 8.89
C ALA A 194 -3.03 9.63 8.88
N VAL A 195 -2.50 8.41 8.81
CA VAL A 195 -3.32 7.20 8.92
C VAL A 195 -3.96 7.09 10.30
N ALA A 196 -3.25 7.45 11.40
CA ALA A 196 -3.82 7.46 12.74
C ALA A 196 -5.00 8.43 12.87
N GLU A 197 -4.87 9.64 12.33
CA GLU A 197 -5.96 10.63 12.28
C GLU A 197 -7.16 10.06 11.51
N LYS A 198 -6.91 9.46 10.35
CA LYS A 198 -7.95 8.84 9.53
C LYS A 198 -8.64 7.68 10.25
N VAL A 199 -7.91 6.84 10.95
CA VAL A 199 -8.49 5.75 11.76
C VAL A 199 -9.41 6.31 12.82
N ARG A 200 -9.00 7.33 13.58
CA ARG A 200 -9.87 7.96 14.59
C ARG A 200 -11.13 8.55 13.98
N GLU A 201 -11.02 9.22 12.83
CA GLU A 201 -12.19 9.74 12.08
C GLU A 201 -13.18 8.62 11.73
N LEU A 202 -12.69 7.46 11.33
CA LEU A 202 -13.52 6.33 10.90
C LEU A 202 -14.26 5.63 12.05
N PHE A 203 -13.77 5.76 13.29
CA PHE A 203 -14.30 5.05 14.45
C PHE A 203 -14.86 5.98 15.55
N GLN A 204 -15.05 7.27 15.25
CA GLN A 204 -15.83 8.21 16.05
C GLN A 204 -17.31 7.97 15.76
#